data_d6f7b068dc1c8805a4ed5f777f51f8c6
#
_entry.id   d6f7b068dc1c8805a4ed5f777f51f8c6
#
_cell.length_a   1.000
_cell.length_b   1.000
_cell.length_c   1.000
_cell.angle_alpha   90.00
_cell.angle_beta   90.00
_cell.angle_gamma   90.00
#
_symmetry.space_group_name_H-M   'P 1'
#
loop_
_entity.id
_entity.type
_entity.pdbx_description
1 polymer ?
#
loop_
_entity_poly.entity_id
_entity_poly.type
_entity_poly.pdbx_seq_one_letter_code
_entity_poly.pdbx_strand_id
1 'polypeptide(L)' 'MKFTGKTVEEAIQNGLNELNIPRKKAHITVLAREKKGFLGFGKKPAQVEIDVINETTVVKAN' A
#
# COMPACT_ATOMS: atom_id res chain seq x y z
N MET A 1 -2.25 -4.25 -6.86
CA MET A 1 -1.48 -3.17 -7.51
C MET A 1 -0.43 -2.64 -6.55
N LYS A 2 0.74 -2.42 -7.04
CA LYS A 2 1.85 -1.96 -6.22
C LYS A 2 1.97 -0.46 -6.28
N PHE A 3 2.27 0.12 -5.14
CA PHE A 3 2.47 1.56 -5.05
C PHE A 3 3.70 1.83 -4.21
N THR A 4 4.34 2.93 -4.46
CA THR A 4 5.52 3.32 -3.72
C THR A 4 5.33 4.71 -3.15
N GLY A 5 6.11 5.01 -2.13
CA GLY A 5 6.10 6.32 -1.52
C GLY A 5 7.34 6.47 -0.66
N LYS A 6 7.52 7.67 -0.15
CA LYS A 6 8.65 7.91 0.73
C LYS A 6 8.50 7.19 2.06
N THR A 7 7.27 6.92 2.45
CA THR A 7 6.97 6.15 3.64
C THR A 7 5.85 5.19 3.31
N VAL A 8 5.65 4.21 4.19
CA VAL A 8 4.53 3.29 4.01
C VAL A 8 3.22 4.06 3.95
N GLU A 9 3.07 5.02 4.83
CA GLU A 9 1.83 5.80 4.86
C GLU A 9 1.61 6.55 3.55
N GLU A 10 2.67 7.14 3.02
CA GLU A 10 2.55 7.87 1.78
C GLU A 10 2.22 6.93 0.63
N ALA A 11 2.84 5.75 0.62
CA ALA A 11 2.56 4.78 -0.43
C ALA A 11 1.08 4.37 -0.39
N ILE A 12 0.54 4.18 0.81
CA ILE A 12 -0.86 3.82 0.97
C ILE A 12 -1.74 4.95 0.46
N GLN A 13 -1.44 6.18 0.85
CA GLN A 13 -2.22 7.31 0.40
C GLN A 13 -2.19 7.45 -1.12
N ASN A 14 -1.01 7.29 -1.70
CA ASN A 14 -0.90 7.36 -3.15
C ASN A 14 -1.78 6.31 -3.82
N GLY A 15 -1.76 5.10 -3.27
CA GLY A 15 -2.56 4.03 -3.85
C GLY A 15 -4.04 4.27 -3.72
N LEU A 16 -4.47 4.71 -2.55
CA LEU A 16 -5.90 4.96 -2.34
C LEU A 16 -6.39 6.08 -3.24
N ASN A 17 -5.57 7.12 -3.42
CA ASN A 17 -5.93 8.20 -4.33
C ASN A 17 -5.99 7.71 -5.77
N GLU A 18 -5.04 6.90 -6.15
CA GLU A 18 -5.00 6.40 -7.51
C GLU A 18 -6.20 5.51 -7.81
N LEU A 19 -6.54 4.65 -6.86
CA LEU A 19 -7.67 3.74 -7.02
C LEU A 19 -9.00 4.39 -6.70
N ASN A 20 -8.93 5.54 -6.03
CA ASN A 20 -10.14 6.29 -5.67
C ASN A 20 -11.08 5.45 -4.82
N ILE A 21 -10.53 4.79 -3.82
CA ILE A 21 -11.32 3.96 -2.92
C ILE A 21 -11.00 4.36 -1.49
N PRO A 22 -11.93 4.13 -0.57
CA PRO A 22 -11.65 4.37 0.84
C PRO A 22 -10.74 3.28 1.39
N ARG A 23 -10.02 3.63 2.44
CA ARG A 23 -9.08 2.71 3.05
C ARG A 23 -9.76 1.43 3.53
N LYS A 24 -10.96 1.55 4.02
CA LYS A 24 -11.65 0.39 4.57
C LYS A 24 -12.01 -0.62 3.50
N LYS A 25 -12.01 -0.20 2.24
CA LYS A 25 -12.28 -1.13 1.15
C LYS A 25 -11.02 -1.57 0.46
N ALA A 26 -9.89 -1.32 1.06
CA ALA A 26 -8.62 -1.67 0.48
C ALA A 26 -7.93 -2.69 1.36
N HIS A 27 -7.41 -3.73 0.73
CA HIS A 27 -6.57 -4.69 1.41
C HIS A 27 -5.14 -4.28 1.17
N ILE A 28 -4.46 -3.89 2.21
CA ILE A 28 -3.13 -3.29 2.07
C ILE A 28 -2.10 -4.24 2.63
N THR A 29 -1.12 -4.56 1.80
CA THR A 29 -0.01 -5.41 2.19
C THR A 29 1.27 -4.62 2.05
N VAL A 30 2.03 -4.53 3.12
CA VAL A 30 3.31 -3.84 3.07
C VAL A 30 4.35 -4.80 2.52
N LEU A 31 4.85 -4.48 1.33
CA LEU A 31 5.85 -5.31 0.69
C LEU A 31 7.25 -4.96 1.17
N ALA A 32 7.51 -3.68 1.35
CA ALA A 32 8.80 -3.22 1.82
C ALA A 32 8.61 -1.89 2.50
N ARG A 33 9.28 -1.72 3.61
CA ARG A 33 9.21 -0.46 4.33
C ARG A 33 10.30 0.48 3.82
N GLU A 34 10.05 1.75 4.01
CA GLU A 34 11.05 2.72 3.62
C GLU A 34 12.31 2.54 4.45
N LYS A 35 13.43 2.87 3.85
CA LYS A 35 14.69 2.78 4.52
C LYS A 35 15.38 4.12 4.43
N LYS A 36 15.79 4.63 5.56
CA LYS A 36 16.61 5.82 5.58
C LYS A 36 18.03 5.41 5.31
N GLY A 37 18.64 6.00 4.33
CA GLY A 37 20.00 5.67 4.04
C GLY A 37 20.92 6.12 5.14
N PHE A 38 22.04 5.44 5.25
CA PHE A 38 23.10 5.86 6.14
C PHE A 38 24.05 6.70 5.32
N LEU A 39 24.23 7.95 5.70
CA LEU A 39 25.05 8.88 4.93
C LEU A 39 24.56 8.99 3.49
N GLY A 40 23.26 8.84 3.28
CA GLY A 40 22.69 8.95 1.96
C GLY A 40 22.71 7.68 1.14
N PHE A 41 23.27 6.62 1.67
CA PHE A 41 23.32 5.35 0.95
C PHE A 41 22.26 4.41 1.46
N GLY A 42 21.78 3.56 0.57
CA GLY A 42 20.82 2.55 0.95
C GLY A 42 19.41 3.06 1.13
N LYS A 43 19.15 4.27 0.67
CA LYS A 43 17.82 4.81 0.75
C LYS A 43 16.88 4.04 -0.15
N LYS A 44 15.76 3.62 0.38
CA LYS A 44 14.79 2.88 -0.40
C LYS A 44 13.39 3.36 -0.10
N PRO A 45 12.54 3.42 -1.12
CA PRO A 45 11.15 3.82 -0.89
C PRO A 45 10.35 2.68 -0.27
N ALA A 46 9.24 3.03 0.33
CA ALA A 46 8.30 2.04 0.81
C ALA A 46 7.49 1.51 -0.36
N GLN A 47 7.14 0.24 -0.28
CA GLN A 47 6.32 -0.39 -1.30
C GLN A 47 5.16 -1.10 -0.63
N VAL A 48 3.99 -0.90 -1.17
CA VAL A 48 2.81 -1.57 -0.65
C VAL A 48 2.01 -2.11 -1.82
N GLU A 49 1.24 -3.13 -1.54
CA GLU A 49 0.29 -3.65 -2.51
C GLU A 49 -1.10 -3.39 -2.00
N ILE A 50 -1.95 -2.86 -2.86
CA ILE A 50 -3.30 -2.52 -2.47
C ILE A 50 -4.26 -3.21 -3.42
N ASP A 51 -5.18 -3.97 -2.84
CA ASP A 51 -6.23 -4.64 -3.58
C ASP A 51 -7.57 -4.12 -3.13
N VAL A 52 -8.48 -3.98 -4.07
CA VAL A 52 -9.83 -3.56 -3.76
C VAL A 52 -10.60 -4.73 -3.21
N ILE A 53 -11.21 -4.53 -2.07
CA ILE A 53 -12.05 -5.56 -1.48
C ILE A 53 -13.43 -5.44 -2.09
N ASN A 54 -13.87 -6.51 -2.72
CA ASN A 54 -15.19 -6.52 -3.34
C ASN A 54 -16.16 -7.20 -2.41
N GLU A 55 -17.01 -6.42 -1.80
CA GLU A 55 -17.92 -6.94 -0.83
C GLU A 55 -18.95 -7.89 -1.40
N THR A 56 -19.23 -7.72 -2.67
CA THR A 56 -20.25 -8.57 -3.27
C THR A 56 -19.77 -9.98 -3.51
N THR A 57 -18.48 -10.21 -3.40
CA THR A 57 -17.97 -11.55 -3.61
C THR A 57 -17.70 -12.26 -2.30
N VAL A 58 -18.23 -11.79 -1.28
CA VAL A 58 -17.99 -12.37 -0.02
C VAL A 58 -18.48 -13.73 0.10
N VAL A 59 -18.04 -14.43 0.53
CA VAL A 59 -18.46 -15.65 0.56
C VAL A 59 -18.34 -16.34 1.70
N LYS A 60 -18.22 -16.32 2.08
CA LYS A 60 -17.92 -16.91 2.79
C LYS A 60 -17.76 -17.45 3.40
N ALA A 61 -17.87 -17.75 3.70
CA ALA A 61 -17.59 -18.20 4.17
C ALA A 61 -17.42 -18.91 4.82
N ASN A 62 -17.43 -19.31 5.06
CA ASN A 62 -17.38 -19.91 5.55
C ASN A 62 -17.55 -20.17 5.97
#